data_819905a1e74a593e53d5a3da0b8082f7
#
_entry.id   819905a1e74a593e53d5a3da0b8082f7
#
_cell.length_a   1.000
_cell.length_b   1.000
_cell.length_c   1.000
_cell.angle_alpha   90.00
_cell.angle_beta   90.00
_cell.angle_gamma   90.00
#
_symmetry.space_group_name_H-M   'P 1'
#
loop_
_entity.id
_entity.type
_entity.pdbx_description
1 polymer ?
#
loop_
_entity_poly.entity_id
_entity_poly.type
_entity_poly.pdbx_seq_one_letter_code
_entity_poly.pdbx_strand_id
1 'polypeptide(L)'
;MAAFLTKHGYCGRRPPAQLLTRLRAAPPGLCGTVEVEARRDAVLALVGVLRALLAAIKDLDRSVVAHLGEHPDAEIFTSLPRSGQINAAQVLAEWGDCRPAYADAEAVACLAGATPVTKQSGKHTAVSFRWACNKRFRQAICTFADNSRHASPWAAKVYADALARGHDHPHAVRVLARAWIRVIWRCWIDQTPYDPAKHGAAHKLTEMATTAA
;
A
#
# COMPACT_ATOMS: atom_id res chain seq x y z
N MET A 1 9.96 -10.59 32.36
CA MET A 1 9.24 -9.57 31.55
C MET A 1 9.94 -9.28 30.22
N ALA A 2 11.27 -9.08 30.14
CA ALA A 2 11.94 -8.89 28.84
C ALA A 2 11.70 -10.09 27.91
N ALA A 3 11.92 -11.32 28.40
CA ALA A 3 11.60 -12.55 27.66
C ALA A 3 10.11 -12.65 27.26
N PHE A 4 9.21 -12.18 28.12
CA PHE A 4 7.78 -12.10 27.80
C PHE A 4 7.50 -11.15 26.63
N LEU A 5 8.08 -9.96 26.65
CA LEU A 5 7.93 -8.98 25.56
C LEU A 5 8.47 -9.53 24.24
N THR A 6 9.64 -10.18 24.28
CA THR A 6 10.23 -10.82 23.09
C THR A 6 9.36 -11.98 22.59
N LYS A 7 8.88 -12.84 23.49
CA LYS A 7 7.99 -13.97 23.16
C LYS A 7 6.68 -13.52 22.52
N HIS A 8 6.16 -12.35 22.92
CA HIS A 8 4.89 -11.79 22.41
C HIS A 8 5.06 -10.75 21.30
N GLY A 9 6.22 -10.76 20.61
CA GLY A 9 6.42 -9.96 19.39
C GLY A 9 6.49 -8.46 19.63
N TYR A 10 7.06 -8.03 20.77
CA TYR A 10 7.29 -6.62 21.00
C TYR A 10 8.17 -6.01 19.90
N CYS A 11 7.62 -5.11 19.12
CA CYS A 11 8.27 -4.41 18.00
C CYS A 11 8.48 -2.91 18.26
N GLY A 12 8.45 -2.48 19.52
CA GLY A 12 8.72 -1.10 19.90
C GLY A 12 10.16 -0.66 19.56
N ARG A 13 10.35 0.64 19.36
CA ARG A 13 11.64 1.23 18.99
C ARG A 13 12.75 1.05 20.05
N ARG A 14 12.40 0.68 21.29
CA ARG A 14 13.36 0.49 22.38
C ARG A 14 13.55 -0.98 22.68
N PRO A 15 14.78 -1.43 22.99
CA PRO A 15 15.01 -2.77 23.46
C PRO A 15 14.15 -3.09 24.70
N PRO A 16 13.61 -4.32 24.84
CA PRO A 16 12.77 -4.71 25.99
C PRO A 16 13.38 -4.44 27.35
N ALA A 17 14.71 -4.61 27.49
CA ALA A 17 15.43 -4.34 28.74
C ALA A 17 15.40 -2.84 29.13
N GLN A 18 15.57 -1.95 28.15
CA GLN A 18 15.50 -0.49 28.40
C GLN A 18 14.08 -0.04 28.79
N LEU A 19 13.05 -0.64 28.13
CA LEU A 19 11.66 -0.34 28.50
C LEU A 19 11.40 -0.75 29.95
N LEU A 20 11.89 -1.92 30.36
CA LEU A 20 11.79 -2.41 31.73
C LEU A 20 12.46 -1.50 32.75
N THR A 21 13.70 -1.05 32.46
CA THR A 21 14.43 -0.13 33.33
C THR A 21 13.64 1.17 33.54
N ARG A 22 13.08 1.71 32.47
CA ARG A 22 12.24 2.93 32.54
C ARG A 22 10.95 2.72 33.32
N LEU A 23 10.27 1.58 33.12
CA LEU A 23 9.06 1.27 33.87
C LEU A 23 9.33 1.12 35.38
N ARG A 24 10.48 0.51 35.74
CA ARG A 24 10.87 0.38 37.14
C ARG A 24 11.32 1.69 37.77
N ALA A 25 11.91 2.59 36.98
CA ALA A 25 12.35 3.90 37.43
C ALA A 25 11.24 4.95 37.41
N ALA A 26 10.05 4.60 36.90
CA ALA A 26 8.92 5.51 36.88
C ALA A 26 8.49 5.86 38.32
N PRO A 27 8.23 7.13 38.62
CA PRO A 27 7.71 7.52 39.95
C PRO A 27 6.38 6.83 40.21
N PRO A 28 6.07 6.46 41.47
CA PRO A 28 4.77 5.93 41.83
C PRO A 28 3.68 6.94 41.45
N GLY A 29 2.54 6.42 40.96
CA GLY A 29 1.41 7.28 40.60
C GLY A 29 0.86 7.99 41.85
N LEU A 30 0.41 9.21 41.66
CA LEU A 30 -0.22 10.02 42.74
C LEU A 30 -1.71 9.66 42.93
N CYS A 31 -2.23 8.69 42.20
CA CYS A 31 -3.63 8.26 42.23
C CYS A 31 -3.92 7.37 43.43
N GLY A 32 -5.12 7.49 44.02
CA GLY A 32 -5.60 6.56 45.05
C GLY A 32 -5.83 5.15 44.52
N THR A 33 -5.90 4.15 45.44
CA THR A 33 -6.06 2.73 45.09
C THR A 33 -7.28 2.49 44.21
N VAL A 34 -8.41 3.12 44.50
CA VAL A 34 -9.67 2.98 43.74
C VAL A 34 -9.49 3.42 42.29
N GLU A 35 -8.80 4.53 42.08
CA GLU A 35 -8.54 5.03 40.72
C GLU A 35 -7.60 4.11 39.96
N VAL A 36 -6.57 3.57 40.61
CA VAL A 36 -5.64 2.61 40.01
C VAL A 36 -6.37 1.33 39.59
N GLU A 37 -7.25 0.79 40.43
CA GLU A 37 -8.07 -0.39 40.13
C GLU A 37 -9.04 -0.13 38.97
N ALA A 38 -9.75 0.98 38.98
CA ALA A 38 -10.67 1.35 37.89
C ALA A 38 -9.91 1.51 36.55
N ARG A 39 -8.75 2.15 36.55
CA ARG A 39 -7.89 2.29 35.35
C ARG A 39 -7.37 0.93 34.87
N ARG A 40 -6.95 0.07 35.82
CA ARG A 40 -6.52 -1.30 35.47
C ARG A 40 -7.64 -2.07 34.79
N ASP A 41 -8.84 -2.04 35.33
CA ASP A 41 -9.97 -2.77 34.80
C ASP A 41 -10.37 -2.24 33.39
N ALA A 42 -10.34 -0.92 33.20
CA ALA A 42 -10.56 -0.31 31.90
C ALA A 42 -9.49 -0.76 30.88
N VAL A 43 -8.20 -0.78 31.26
CA VAL A 43 -7.12 -1.25 30.38
C VAL A 43 -7.29 -2.73 30.03
N LEU A 44 -7.64 -3.57 31.00
CA LEU A 44 -7.86 -5.00 30.76
C LEU A 44 -9.04 -5.23 29.80
N ALA A 45 -10.13 -4.49 29.96
CA ALA A 45 -11.26 -4.53 29.05
C ALA A 45 -10.86 -4.12 27.62
N LEU A 46 -10.13 -3.00 27.45
CA LEU A 46 -9.66 -2.54 26.15
C LEU A 46 -8.69 -3.54 25.51
N VAL A 47 -7.80 -4.17 26.28
CA VAL A 47 -6.92 -5.23 25.77
C VAL A 47 -7.72 -6.43 25.29
N GLY A 48 -8.81 -6.78 25.99
CA GLY A 48 -9.73 -7.83 25.55
C GLY A 48 -10.36 -7.52 24.18
N VAL A 49 -10.87 -6.31 24.00
CA VAL A 49 -11.44 -5.84 22.73
C VAL A 49 -10.37 -5.86 21.60
N LEU A 50 -9.18 -5.33 21.87
CA LEU A 50 -8.09 -5.32 20.88
C LEU A 50 -7.68 -6.75 20.45
N ARG A 51 -7.62 -7.71 21.39
CA ARG A 51 -7.34 -9.10 21.05
C ARG A 51 -8.39 -9.72 20.16
N ALA A 52 -9.67 -9.48 20.45
CA ALA A 52 -10.78 -9.97 19.64
C ALA A 52 -10.74 -9.37 18.23
N LEU A 53 -10.49 -8.06 18.10
CA LEU A 53 -10.35 -7.39 16.80
C LEU A 53 -9.17 -7.92 16.00
N LEU A 54 -8.01 -8.13 16.62
CA LEU A 54 -6.83 -8.69 15.94
C LEU A 54 -7.08 -10.14 15.46
N ALA A 55 -7.82 -10.94 16.22
CA ALA A 55 -8.21 -12.27 15.78
C ALA A 55 -9.14 -12.19 14.57
N ALA A 56 -10.19 -11.37 14.64
CA ALA A 56 -11.11 -11.16 13.53
C ALA A 56 -10.43 -10.66 12.25
N ILE A 57 -9.48 -9.71 12.36
CA ILE A 57 -8.69 -9.23 11.22
C ILE A 57 -7.91 -10.37 10.58
N LYS A 58 -7.22 -11.21 11.38
CA LYS A 58 -6.47 -12.35 10.85
C LYS A 58 -7.36 -13.38 10.14
N ASP A 59 -8.57 -13.57 10.63
CA ASP A 59 -9.53 -14.49 10.02
C ASP A 59 -10.05 -13.94 8.69
N LEU A 60 -10.35 -12.63 8.65
CA LEU A 60 -10.72 -11.93 7.42
C LEU A 60 -9.59 -11.92 6.40
N ASP A 61 -8.35 -11.66 6.82
CA ASP A 61 -7.18 -11.71 5.93
C ASP A 61 -7.03 -13.10 5.29
N ARG A 62 -7.20 -14.18 6.07
CA ARG A 62 -7.17 -15.55 5.54
C ARG A 62 -8.28 -15.79 4.53
N SER A 63 -9.49 -15.33 4.82
CA SER A 63 -10.63 -15.44 3.90
C SER A 63 -10.39 -14.70 2.59
N VAL A 64 -9.89 -13.45 2.67
CA VAL A 64 -9.54 -12.64 1.48
C VAL A 64 -8.49 -13.34 0.63
N VAL A 65 -7.44 -13.89 1.24
CA VAL A 65 -6.38 -14.61 0.52
C VAL A 65 -6.91 -15.88 -0.15
N ALA A 66 -7.79 -16.62 0.52
CA ALA A 66 -8.42 -17.81 -0.06
C ALA A 66 -9.24 -17.46 -1.31
N HIS A 67 -10.12 -16.47 -1.23
CA HIS A 67 -10.92 -16.02 -2.37
C HIS A 67 -10.06 -15.41 -3.50
N LEU A 68 -8.99 -14.69 -3.15
CA LEU A 68 -8.05 -14.22 -4.16
C LEU A 68 -7.47 -15.38 -4.96
N GLY A 69 -7.06 -16.47 -4.27
CA GLY A 69 -6.46 -17.64 -4.92
C GLY A 69 -7.41 -18.38 -5.89
N GLU A 70 -8.72 -18.23 -5.71
CA GLU A 70 -9.74 -18.82 -6.59
C GLU A 70 -10.04 -17.94 -7.83
N HIS A 71 -9.60 -16.67 -7.83
CA HIS A 71 -9.91 -15.74 -8.90
C HIS A 71 -9.00 -15.95 -10.13
N PRO A 72 -9.53 -16.01 -11.37
CA PRO A 72 -8.73 -16.28 -12.56
C PRO A 72 -7.63 -15.26 -12.83
N ASP A 73 -7.83 -14.00 -12.45
CA ASP A 73 -6.86 -12.93 -12.63
C ASP A 73 -5.91 -12.77 -11.42
N ALA A 74 -5.98 -13.63 -10.39
CA ALA A 74 -5.19 -13.51 -9.16
C ALA A 74 -3.69 -13.41 -9.43
N GLU A 75 -3.19 -14.25 -10.32
CA GLU A 75 -1.76 -14.31 -10.63
C GLU A 75 -1.24 -13.00 -11.23
N ILE A 76 -2.06 -12.29 -12.02
CA ILE A 76 -1.69 -10.99 -12.60
C ILE A 76 -1.36 -9.98 -11.51
N PHE A 77 -2.20 -9.90 -10.47
CA PHE A 77 -2.05 -8.90 -9.40
C PHE A 77 -1.04 -9.32 -8.32
N THR A 78 -0.84 -10.62 -8.11
CA THR A 78 0.13 -11.15 -7.14
C THR A 78 1.55 -11.22 -7.68
N SER A 79 1.75 -11.29 -9.00
CA SER A 79 3.06 -11.28 -9.65
C SER A 79 3.77 -9.92 -9.60
N LEU A 80 3.06 -8.85 -9.25
CA LEU A 80 3.61 -7.50 -9.21
C LEU A 80 4.63 -7.33 -8.06
N PRO A 81 5.69 -6.52 -8.23
CA PRO A 81 6.75 -6.38 -7.25
C PRO A 81 6.23 -5.82 -5.92
N ARG A 82 6.44 -6.58 -4.82
CA ARG A 82 5.93 -6.27 -3.48
C ARG A 82 4.42 -6.09 -3.38
N SER A 83 3.68 -6.69 -4.27
CA SER A 83 2.24 -6.81 -4.13
C SER A 83 1.94 -7.84 -3.04
N GLY A 84 1.67 -7.40 -1.81
CA GLY A 84 1.18 -8.28 -0.76
C GLY A 84 -0.21 -8.80 -1.11
N GLN A 85 -0.54 -10.04 -0.72
CA GLN A 85 -1.80 -10.71 -1.08
C GLN A 85 -3.05 -9.86 -0.77
N ILE A 86 -3.10 -9.22 0.40
CA ILE A 86 -4.23 -8.36 0.78
C ILE A 86 -4.33 -7.13 -0.12
N ASN A 87 -3.20 -6.49 -0.45
CA ASN A 87 -3.22 -5.33 -1.35
C ASN A 87 -3.54 -5.75 -2.80
N ALA A 88 -3.03 -6.89 -3.26
CA ALA A 88 -3.39 -7.46 -4.57
C ALA A 88 -4.91 -7.70 -4.66
N ALA A 89 -5.49 -8.32 -3.63
CA ALA A 89 -6.93 -8.55 -3.54
C ALA A 89 -7.72 -7.23 -3.57
N GLN A 90 -7.28 -6.21 -2.83
CA GLN A 90 -7.92 -4.90 -2.84
C GLN A 90 -7.87 -4.24 -4.21
N VAL A 91 -6.70 -4.28 -4.88
CA VAL A 91 -6.56 -3.72 -6.23
C VAL A 91 -7.46 -4.46 -7.21
N LEU A 92 -7.45 -5.80 -7.20
CA LEU A 92 -8.30 -6.61 -8.06
C LEU A 92 -9.79 -6.36 -7.82
N ALA A 93 -10.23 -6.32 -6.57
CA ALA A 93 -11.63 -6.09 -6.21
C ALA A 93 -12.17 -4.71 -6.69
N GLU A 94 -11.32 -3.70 -6.68
CA GLU A 94 -11.70 -2.35 -7.13
C GLU A 94 -11.47 -2.15 -8.65
N TRP A 95 -10.59 -2.97 -9.25
CA TRP A 95 -10.35 -3.02 -10.70
C TRP A 95 -11.51 -3.72 -11.40
N GLY A 96 -11.96 -4.83 -10.85
CA GLY A 96 -12.99 -5.69 -11.42
C GLY A 96 -12.45 -6.62 -12.51
N ASP A 97 -13.32 -7.51 -13.00
CA ASP A 97 -13.04 -8.56 -13.97
C ASP A 97 -13.66 -8.30 -15.35
N CYS A 98 -14.51 -7.28 -15.47
CA CYS A 98 -15.22 -6.94 -16.70
C CYS A 98 -14.33 -6.13 -17.65
N ARG A 99 -13.56 -6.81 -18.51
CA ARG A 99 -12.66 -6.16 -19.49
C ARG A 99 -13.36 -5.16 -20.40
N PRO A 100 -14.58 -5.42 -20.94
CA PRO A 100 -15.29 -4.44 -21.77
C PRO A 100 -15.74 -3.17 -21.04
N ALA A 101 -15.68 -3.13 -19.69
CA ALA A 101 -16.07 -1.95 -18.92
C ALA A 101 -15.15 -0.74 -19.12
N TYR A 102 -13.93 -0.99 -19.60
CA TYR A 102 -12.93 0.07 -19.80
C TYR A 102 -12.46 0.10 -21.24
N ALA A 103 -12.42 1.30 -21.81
CA ALA A 103 -11.89 1.49 -23.16
C ALA A 103 -10.36 1.34 -23.21
N ASP A 104 -9.66 1.79 -22.15
CA ASP A 104 -8.21 1.80 -22.07
C ASP A 104 -7.71 1.91 -20.62
N ALA A 105 -6.39 1.86 -20.44
CA ALA A 105 -5.74 2.04 -19.15
C ALA A 105 -6.01 3.40 -18.50
N GLU A 106 -6.29 4.42 -19.31
CA GLU A 106 -6.56 5.77 -18.82
C GLU A 106 -7.93 5.87 -18.15
N ALA A 107 -8.92 5.11 -18.64
CA ALA A 107 -10.23 4.98 -18.00
C ALA A 107 -10.09 4.40 -16.59
N VAL A 108 -9.26 3.37 -16.42
CA VAL A 108 -8.93 2.80 -15.10
C VAL A 108 -8.19 3.83 -14.23
N ALA A 109 -7.23 4.57 -14.79
CA ALA A 109 -6.49 5.58 -14.06
C ALA A 109 -7.40 6.76 -13.63
N CYS A 110 -8.42 7.08 -14.41
CA CYS A 110 -9.45 8.05 -14.04
C CYS A 110 -10.29 7.54 -12.87
N LEU A 111 -10.76 6.28 -12.91
CA LEU A 111 -11.51 5.64 -11.83
C LEU A 111 -10.70 5.64 -10.54
N ALA A 112 -9.41 5.27 -10.61
CA ALA A 112 -8.49 5.26 -9.48
C ALA A 112 -8.08 6.68 -9.01
N GLY A 113 -8.43 7.75 -9.74
CA GLY A 113 -8.00 9.10 -9.42
C GLY A 113 -6.49 9.33 -9.53
N ALA A 114 -5.80 8.49 -10.31
CA ALA A 114 -4.37 8.64 -10.60
C ALA A 114 -4.10 9.66 -11.73
N THR A 115 -5.12 9.97 -12.53
CA THR A 115 -5.07 10.97 -13.59
C THR A 115 -5.62 12.30 -13.10
N PRO A 116 -4.96 13.44 -13.39
CA PRO A 116 -5.47 14.76 -13.07
C PRO A 116 -6.70 15.11 -13.90
N VAL A 117 -7.40 16.18 -13.50
CA VAL A 117 -8.45 16.80 -14.29
C VAL A 117 -7.89 18.03 -14.97
N THR A 118 -7.97 18.07 -16.30
CA THR A 118 -7.66 19.26 -17.07
C THR A 118 -8.95 20.03 -17.37
N LYS A 119 -8.97 21.30 -16.99
CA LYS A 119 -10.04 22.24 -17.33
C LYS A 119 -9.48 23.23 -18.31
N GLN A 120 -10.12 23.33 -19.46
CA GLN A 120 -9.73 24.28 -20.50
C GLN A 120 -10.91 25.16 -20.87
N SER A 121 -10.69 26.46 -20.88
CA SER A 121 -11.67 27.46 -21.31
C SER A 121 -10.94 28.55 -22.11
N GLY A 122 -11.18 28.62 -23.39
CA GLY A 122 -10.47 29.51 -24.30
C GLY A 122 -8.94 29.32 -24.22
N LYS A 123 -8.21 30.37 -23.85
CA LYS A 123 -6.74 30.36 -23.70
C LYS A 123 -6.26 29.89 -22.34
N HIS A 124 -7.17 29.64 -21.40
CA HIS A 124 -6.79 29.22 -20.04
C HIS A 124 -6.86 27.71 -19.90
N THR A 125 -5.77 27.08 -19.44
CA THR A 125 -5.71 25.67 -19.12
C THR A 125 -5.26 25.50 -17.67
N ALA A 126 -6.07 24.81 -16.87
CA ALA A 126 -5.76 24.47 -15.49
C ALA A 126 -5.78 22.96 -15.28
N VAL A 127 -4.74 22.44 -14.61
CA VAL A 127 -4.63 21.03 -14.24
C VAL A 127 -4.83 20.93 -12.74
N SER A 128 -5.78 20.13 -12.31
CA SER A 128 -6.13 19.99 -10.90
C SER A 128 -6.22 18.53 -10.46
N PHE A 129 -6.14 18.31 -9.15
CA PHE A 129 -6.32 16.99 -8.56
C PHE A 129 -7.73 16.46 -8.82
N ARG A 130 -7.83 15.18 -9.16
CA ARG A 130 -9.11 14.50 -9.38
C ARG A 130 -9.71 14.07 -8.04
N TRP A 131 -10.70 14.79 -7.57
CA TRP A 131 -11.46 14.44 -6.36
C TRP A 131 -12.52 13.37 -6.61
N ALA A 132 -13.20 13.44 -7.75
CA ALA A 132 -14.22 12.48 -8.17
C ALA A 132 -13.55 11.19 -8.68
N CYS A 133 -13.41 10.19 -7.82
CA CYS A 133 -12.83 8.90 -8.12
C CYS A 133 -13.27 7.86 -7.09
N ASN A 134 -12.99 6.59 -7.35
CA ASN A 134 -13.07 5.55 -6.35
C ASN A 134 -11.91 5.70 -5.34
N LYS A 135 -12.23 6.20 -4.14
CA LYS A 135 -11.21 6.48 -3.11
C LYS A 135 -10.54 5.22 -2.58
N ARG A 136 -11.26 4.10 -2.51
CA ARG A 136 -10.72 2.81 -2.07
C ARG A 136 -9.73 2.29 -3.08
N PHE A 137 -10.08 2.34 -4.37
CA PHE A 137 -9.17 1.99 -5.44
C PHE A 137 -7.91 2.86 -5.45
N ARG A 138 -8.07 4.19 -5.33
CA ARG A 138 -6.93 5.10 -5.23
C ARG A 138 -5.99 4.72 -4.08
N GLN A 139 -6.53 4.43 -2.91
CA GLN A 139 -5.73 4.01 -1.77
C GLN A 139 -4.99 2.71 -2.06
N ALA A 140 -5.68 1.69 -2.57
CA ALA A 140 -5.08 0.38 -2.86
C ALA A 140 -3.93 0.49 -3.88
N ILE A 141 -4.18 1.16 -5.01
CA ILE A 141 -3.18 1.28 -6.08
C ILE A 141 -2.00 2.20 -5.69
N CYS A 142 -2.25 3.26 -4.91
CA CYS A 142 -1.17 4.11 -4.41
C CYS A 142 -0.33 3.38 -3.35
N THR A 143 -0.94 2.59 -2.46
CA THR A 143 -0.21 1.74 -1.51
C THR A 143 0.69 0.74 -2.23
N PHE A 144 0.16 0.07 -3.26
CA PHE A 144 0.96 -0.80 -4.12
C PHE A 144 2.11 -0.04 -4.79
N ALA A 145 1.82 1.09 -5.41
CA ALA A 145 2.81 1.89 -6.13
C ALA A 145 3.96 2.33 -5.21
N ASP A 146 3.64 2.83 -4.01
CA ASP A 146 4.64 3.24 -3.03
C ASP A 146 5.52 2.06 -2.56
N ASN A 147 4.92 0.90 -2.31
CA ASN A 147 5.67 -0.30 -1.94
C ASN A 147 6.57 -0.82 -3.08
N SER A 148 6.10 -0.75 -4.32
CA SER A 148 6.80 -1.27 -5.50
C SER A 148 8.16 -0.61 -5.76
N ARG A 149 8.33 0.67 -5.40
CA ARG A 149 9.60 1.41 -5.60
C ARG A 149 10.77 0.83 -4.80
N HIS A 150 10.49 0.02 -3.78
CA HIS A 150 11.52 -0.65 -2.97
C HIS A 150 12.01 -1.98 -3.58
N ALA A 151 11.36 -2.47 -4.64
CA ALA A 151 11.72 -3.74 -5.27
C ALA A 151 11.86 -3.65 -6.81
N SER A 152 11.41 -2.55 -7.41
CA SER A 152 11.52 -2.31 -8.85
C SER A 152 12.36 -1.07 -9.12
N PRO A 153 13.56 -1.21 -9.72
CA PRO A 153 14.39 -0.06 -10.12
C PRO A 153 13.66 0.92 -11.04
N TRP A 154 12.81 0.41 -11.94
CA TRP A 154 11.97 1.24 -12.79
C TRP A 154 10.98 2.08 -11.98
N ALA A 155 10.29 1.48 -11.01
CA ALA A 155 9.36 2.20 -10.16
C ALA A 155 10.06 3.26 -9.30
N ALA A 156 11.25 2.92 -8.76
CA ALA A 156 12.09 3.87 -8.03
C ALA A 156 12.48 5.05 -8.89
N LYS A 157 12.87 4.81 -10.16
CA LYS A 157 13.23 5.88 -11.09
C LYS A 157 12.03 6.77 -11.44
N VAL A 158 10.87 6.20 -11.78
CA VAL A 158 9.66 6.97 -12.08
C VAL A 158 9.28 7.88 -10.90
N TYR A 159 9.37 7.37 -9.67
CA TYR A 159 9.12 8.13 -8.46
C TYR A 159 10.15 9.24 -8.25
N ALA A 160 11.45 8.95 -8.39
CA ALA A 160 12.53 9.92 -8.23
C ALA A 160 12.44 11.04 -9.28
N ASP A 161 12.14 10.70 -10.54
CA ASP A 161 11.95 11.67 -11.62
C ASP A 161 10.75 12.60 -11.34
N ALA A 162 9.71 12.09 -10.67
CA ALA A 162 8.57 12.91 -10.27
C ALA A 162 8.97 13.91 -9.16
N LEU A 163 9.72 13.46 -8.15
CA LEU A 163 10.26 14.36 -7.11
C LEU A 163 11.20 15.41 -7.70
N ALA A 164 12.08 15.04 -8.64
CA ALA A 164 12.99 15.97 -9.30
C ALA A 164 12.27 17.06 -10.11
N ARG A 165 11.03 16.80 -10.57
CA ARG A 165 10.16 17.79 -11.19
C ARG A 165 9.44 18.70 -10.18
N GLY A 166 9.74 18.59 -8.88
CA GLY A 166 9.16 19.41 -7.82
C GLY A 166 7.82 18.89 -7.27
N HIS A 167 7.43 17.65 -7.58
CA HIS A 167 6.22 17.06 -7.00
C HIS A 167 6.49 16.61 -5.57
N ASP A 168 5.51 16.76 -4.69
CA ASP A 168 5.52 16.18 -3.34
C ASP A 168 5.35 14.64 -3.38
N HIS A 169 5.64 13.97 -2.26
CA HIS A 169 5.52 12.52 -2.16
C HIS A 169 4.15 11.98 -2.59
N PRO A 170 2.99 12.51 -2.12
CA PRO A 170 1.69 12.01 -2.55
C PRO A 170 1.44 12.15 -4.06
N HIS A 171 1.97 13.20 -4.68
CA HIS A 171 1.86 13.40 -6.12
C HIS A 171 2.77 12.43 -6.88
N ALA A 172 4.02 12.29 -6.46
CA ALA A 172 4.97 11.35 -7.07
C ALA A 172 4.46 9.89 -7.02
N VAL A 173 3.83 9.48 -5.90
CA VAL A 173 3.18 8.17 -5.79
C VAL A 173 2.01 8.04 -6.77
N ARG A 174 1.20 9.08 -7.00
CA ARG A 174 0.11 9.02 -7.99
C ARG A 174 0.64 8.94 -9.44
N VAL A 175 1.74 9.63 -9.74
CA VAL A 175 2.42 9.51 -11.04
C VAL A 175 2.88 8.07 -11.26
N LEU A 176 3.49 7.45 -10.25
CA LEU A 176 3.92 6.06 -10.29
C LEU A 176 2.70 5.10 -10.39
N ALA A 177 1.64 5.35 -9.63
CA ALA A 177 0.41 4.55 -9.70
C ALA A 177 -0.20 4.55 -11.11
N ARG A 178 -0.25 5.73 -11.77
CA ARG A 178 -0.71 5.83 -13.17
C ARG A 178 0.19 5.06 -14.14
N ALA A 179 1.50 5.08 -13.93
CA ALA A 179 2.43 4.31 -14.73
C ALA A 179 2.22 2.79 -14.54
N TRP A 180 2.01 2.33 -13.30
CA TRP A 180 1.68 0.94 -13.00
C TRP A 180 0.33 0.51 -13.57
N ILE A 181 -0.69 1.36 -13.53
CA ILE A 181 -2.01 1.04 -14.12
C ILE A 181 -1.85 0.67 -15.61
N ARG A 182 -0.99 1.33 -16.36
CA ARG A 182 -0.74 0.98 -17.78
C ARG A 182 -0.07 -0.39 -17.92
N VAL A 183 0.85 -0.74 -17.03
CA VAL A 183 1.51 -2.05 -17.02
C VAL A 183 0.52 -3.14 -16.64
N ILE A 184 -0.22 -2.93 -15.55
CA ILE A 184 -1.25 -3.88 -15.09
C ILE A 184 -2.33 -4.08 -16.14
N TRP A 185 -2.78 -2.99 -16.77
CA TRP A 185 -3.75 -3.03 -17.86
C TRP A 185 -3.30 -3.96 -18.97
N ARG A 186 -2.04 -3.86 -19.40
CA ARG A 186 -1.51 -4.73 -20.45
C ARG A 186 -1.49 -6.18 -20.02
N CYS A 187 -1.00 -6.46 -18.80
CA CYS A 187 -1.02 -7.81 -18.24
C CYS A 187 -2.45 -8.37 -18.17
N TRP A 188 -3.41 -7.53 -17.77
CA TRP A 188 -4.80 -7.92 -17.60
C TRP A 188 -5.51 -8.18 -18.91
N ILE A 189 -5.28 -7.38 -19.96
CA ILE A 189 -5.83 -7.62 -21.30
C ILE A 189 -5.21 -8.86 -21.94
N ASP A 190 -3.89 -9.05 -21.80
CA ASP A 190 -3.17 -10.20 -22.35
C ASP A 190 -3.35 -11.48 -21.50
N GLN A 191 -4.01 -11.36 -20.32
CA GLN A 191 -4.19 -12.46 -19.37
C GLN A 191 -2.86 -13.13 -18.98
N THR A 192 -1.82 -12.33 -18.80
CA THR A 192 -0.48 -12.82 -18.47
C THR A 192 0.04 -12.16 -17.18
N PRO A 193 0.71 -12.92 -16.29
CA PRO A 193 1.37 -12.35 -15.12
C PRO A 193 2.43 -11.31 -15.51
N TYR A 194 2.73 -10.42 -14.58
CA TYR A 194 3.80 -9.45 -14.77
C TYR A 194 5.17 -10.13 -14.82
N ASP A 195 5.90 -9.87 -15.88
CA ASP A 195 7.27 -10.34 -16.08
C ASP A 195 8.21 -9.12 -16.23
N PRO A 196 9.15 -8.90 -15.28
CA PRO A 196 10.12 -7.80 -15.37
C PRO A 196 10.97 -7.85 -16.65
N ALA A 197 11.25 -9.05 -17.19
CA ALA A 197 12.05 -9.21 -18.38
C ALA A 197 11.35 -8.72 -19.65
N LYS A 198 10.00 -8.76 -19.66
CA LYS A 198 9.18 -8.27 -20.77
C LYS A 198 8.81 -6.80 -20.62
N HIS A 199 9.07 -6.19 -19.46
CA HIS A 199 8.75 -4.80 -19.20
C HIS A 199 9.80 -3.89 -19.88
N GLY A 200 9.55 -3.47 -21.11
CA GLY A 200 10.50 -2.73 -21.95
C GLY A 200 11.06 -1.45 -21.34
N ALA A 201 10.30 -0.75 -20.50
CA ALA A 201 10.79 0.42 -19.78
C ALA A 201 11.78 0.05 -18.66
N ALA A 202 11.61 -1.11 -18.00
CA ALA A 202 12.55 -1.64 -17.03
C ALA A 202 13.84 -2.14 -17.74
N HIS A 203 13.68 -2.78 -18.87
CA HIS A 203 14.82 -3.28 -19.68
C HIS A 203 15.75 -2.16 -20.12
N LYS A 204 15.22 -1.06 -20.66
CA LYS A 204 15.99 0.12 -21.05
C LYS A 204 16.81 0.72 -19.91
N LEU A 205 16.32 0.68 -18.69
CA LEU A 205 17.07 1.17 -17.52
C LEU A 205 18.25 0.27 -17.17
N THR A 206 18.08 -1.04 -17.29
CA THR A 206 19.16 -2.00 -17.05
C THR A 206 20.25 -1.85 -18.09
N GLU A 207 19.89 -1.70 -19.37
CA GLU A 207 20.83 -1.46 -20.45
C GLU A 207 21.62 -0.15 -20.27
N MET A 208 20.93 0.95 -19.88
CA MET A 208 21.61 2.24 -19.62
C MET A 208 22.57 2.15 -18.43
N ALA A 209 22.24 1.41 -17.37
CA ALA A 209 23.11 1.21 -16.22
C ALA A 209 24.34 0.37 -16.58
N THR A 210 24.19 -0.64 -17.44
CA THR A 210 25.29 -1.49 -17.91
C THR A 210 26.24 -0.73 -18.88
N THR A 211 25.71 0.23 -19.65
CA THR A 211 26.53 1.04 -20.59
C THR A 211 27.28 2.18 -19.87
N ALA A 212 26.86 2.54 -18.64
CA ALA A 212 27.48 3.60 -17.85
C ALA A 212 28.52 3.09 -16.80
N ALA A 213 28.68 1.77 -16.70
CA ALA A 213 29.66 1.09 -15.82
C ALA A 213 30.85 0.58 -16.62
#